data_7de5df1e299407dae22d06dcbc471e68
#
_entry.id   7de5df1e299407dae22d06dcbc471e68
#
_cell.length_a   1.000
_cell.length_b   1.000
_cell.length_c   1.000
_cell.angle_alpha   90.00
_cell.angle_beta   90.00
_cell.angle_gamma   90.00
#
_symmetry.space_group_name_H-M   'P 1'
#
loop_
_entity.id
_entity.type
_entity.pdbx_description
1 polymer ?
#
loop_
_entity_poly.entity_id
_entity_poly.type
_entity_poly.pdbx_seq_one_letter_code
_entity_poly.pdbx_strand_id
1 'polypeptide(L)'
;GCISVVSNVAPADMAATWDAWVAGDWKKARELHYKLFPLHEGLFIEANPIPVKAAMAMMGKIADEIRAPLYPMTGANRDKVRKILVDLKLL
;
A
#
# COMPACT_ATOMS: atom_id res chain seq x y z
N GLY A 1 -0.51 16.96 -6.93
CA GLY A 1 -0.11 15.58 -7.16
C GLY A 1 0.29 14.86 -5.88
N CYS A 2 0.82 13.65 -6.01
CA CYS A 2 1.19 12.80 -4.90
C CYS A 2 2.39 11.93 -5.25
N ILE A 3 3.35 11.83 -4.34
CA ILE A 3 4.43 10.87 -4.43
C ILE A 3 4.03 9.70 -3.54
N SER A 4 3.36 8.70 -4.12
CA SER A 4 2.61 7.69 -3.38
C SER A 4 3.41 6.41 -3.17
N VAL A 5 3.46 5.93 -1.94
CA VAL A 5 3.94 4.58 -1.61
C VAL A 5 2.87 3.54 -1.96
N VAL A 6 1.61 3.84 -1.67
CA VAL A 6 0.47 2.93 -1.92
C VAL A 6 0.33 2.58 -3.40
N SER A 7 0.68 3.49 -4.31
CA SER A 7 0.60 3.23 -5.75
C SER A 7 1.48 2.05 -6.22
N ASN A 8 2.48 1.65 -5.45
CA ASN A 8 3.28 0.47 -5.76
C ASN A 8 2.49 -0.83 -5.59
N VAL A 9 1.56 -0.88 -4.66
CA VAL A 9 0.77 -2.09 -4.36
C VAL A 9 -0.66 -2.02 -4.88
N ALA A 10 -1.24 -0.82 -5.00
CA ALA A 10 -2.61 -0.62 -5.46
C ALA A 10 -2.68 0.51 -6.52
N PRO A 11 -1.98 0.38 -7.66
CA PRO A 11 -1.92 1.46 -8.66
C PRO A 11 -3.27 1.78 -9.27
N ALA A 12 -4.11 0.78 -9.53
CA ALA A 12 -5.43 1.00 -10.13
C ALA A 12 -6.34 1.84 -9.23
N ASP A 13 -6.41 1.53 -7.94
CA ASP A 13 -7.22 2.28 -6.98
C ASP A 13 -6.68 3.69 -6.75
N MET A 14 -5.37 3.86 -6.75
CA MET A 14 -4.77 5.19 -6.64
C MET A 14 -5.08 6.04 -7.88
N ALA A 15 -4.98 5.47 -9.07
CA ALA A 15 -5.36 6.15 -10.31
C ALA A 15 -6.85 6.50 -10.32
N ALA A 16 -7.71 5.57 -9.90
CA ALA A 16 -9.16 5.81 -9.81
C ALA A 16 -9.50 6.94 -8.83
N THR A 17 -8.76 7.06 -7.74
CA THR A 17 -8.94 8.15 -6.77
C THR A 17 -8.66 9.51 -7.43
N TRP A 18 -7.57 9.61 -8.17
CA TRP A 18 -7.22 10.82 -8.90
C TRP A 18 -8.27 11.15 -9.98
N ASP A 19 -8.64 10.16 -10.77
CA ASP A 19 -9.62 10.35 -11.85
C ASP A 19 -10.96 10.82 -11.31
N ALA A 20 -11.42 10.27 -10.20
CA ALA A 20 -12.66 10.69 -9.53
C ALA A 20 -12.56 12.15 -9.06
N TRP A 21 -11.44 12.54 -8.48
CA TRP A 21 -11.21 13.91 -8.04
C TRP A 21 -11.26 14.89 -9.22
N VAL A 22 -10.53 14.62 -10.29
CA VAL A 22 -10.48 15.46 -11.47
C VAL A 22 -11.85 15.59 -12.14
N ALA A 23 -12.64 14.51 -12.14
CA ALA A 23 -14.00 14.51 -12.67
C ALA A 23 -15.03 15.22 -11.79
N GLY A 24 -14.63 15.65 -10.59
CA GLY A 24 -15.54 16.28 -9.62
C GLY A 24 -16.40 15.28 -8.84
N ASP A 25 -16.15 14.01 -8.97
CA ASP A 25 -16.85 12.93 -8.21
C ASP A 25 -16.15 12.74 -6.86
N TRP A 26 -16.34 13.70 -5.99
CA TRP A 26 -15.68 13.71 -4.68
C TRP A 26 -16.19 12.63 -3.74
N LYS A 27 -17.42 12.19 -3.92
CA LYS A 27 -17.97 11.06 -3.15
C LYS A 27 -17.18 9.80 -3.43
N LYS A 28 -16.95 9.48 -4.71
CA LYS A 28 -16.16 8.32 -5.12
C LYS A 28 -14.70 8.43 -4.68
N ALA A 29 -14.09 9.60 -4.83
CA ALA A 29 -12.73 9.86 -4.37
C ALA A 29 -12.59 9.60 -2.86
N ARG A 30 -13.58 10.04 -2.08
CA ARG A 30 -13.61 9.81 -0.62
C ARG A 30 -13.76 8.33 -0.29
N GLU A 31 -14.65 7.62 -0.98
CA GLU A 31 -14.86 6.18 -0.76
C GLU A 31 -13.56 5.39 -1.03
N LEU A 32 -12.86 5.70 -2.11
CA LEU A 32 -11.58 5.09 -2.44
C LEU A 32 -10.50 5.44 -1.42
N HIS A 33 -10.48 6.68 -0.94
CA HIS A 33 -9.55 7.09 0.11
C HIS A 33 -9.75 6.26 1.39
N TYR A 34 -10.99 6.11 1.85
CA TYR A 34 -11.25 5.30 3.04
C TYR A 34 -11.00 3.82 2.82
N LYS A 35 -11.26 3.31 1.63
CA LYS A 35 -10.90 1.93 1.26
C LYS A 35 -9.41 1.69 1.40
N LEU A 36 -8.58 2.62 0.93
CA LEU A 36 -7.12 2.51 0.92
C LEU A 36 -6.46 2.97 2.22
N PHE A 37 -7.21 3.59 3.13
CA PHE A 37 -6.64 4.18 4.34
C PHE A 37 -5.81 3.19 5.17
N PRO A 38 -6.22 1.93 5.36
CA PRO A 38 -5.39 0.95 6.06
C PRO A 38 -4.02 0.74 5.40
N LEU A 39 -3.92 0.84 4.06
CA LEU A 39 -2.63 0.80 3.36
C LEU A 39 -1.82 2.07 3.58
N HIS A 40 -2.48 3.24 3.56
CA HIS A 40 -1.79 4.50 3.82
C HIS A 40 -1.10 4.51 5.20
N GLU A 41 -1.72 3.90 6.19
CA GLU A 41 -1.11 3.75 7.51
C GLU A 41 -0.17 2.54 7.59
N GLY A 42 -0.61 1.38 7.09
CA GLY A 42 0.10 0.11 7.24
C GLY A 42 1.45 0.07 6.54
N LEU A 43 1.59 0.77 5.42
CA LEU A 43 2.87 0.83 4.71
C LEU A 43 3.91 1.75 5.37
N PHE A 44 3.54 2.38 6.48
CA PHE A 44 4.45 3.18 7.31
C PHE A 44 4.57 2.64 8.75
N ILE A 45 4.14 1.41 8.98
CA ILE A 45 4.23 0.75 10.29
C ILE A 45 5.69 0.51 10.73
N GLU A 46 6.59 0.46 9.77
CA GLU A 46 8.04 0.51 9.93
C GLU A 46 8.60 1.50 8.93
N ALA A 47 9.89 1.78 8.98
CA ALA A 47 10.51 2.76 8.08
C ALA A 47 10.31 2.37 6.61
N ASN A 48 9.85 3.30 5.79
CA ASN A 48 9.78 3.13 4.35
C ASN A 48 11.22 2.96 3.79
N PRO A 49 11.48 2.02 2.87
CA PRO A 49 10.54 1.20 2.09
C PRO A 49 10.31 -0.23 2.61
N ILE A 50 10.58 -0.50 3.89
CA ILE A 50 10.49 -1.86 4.44
C ILE A 50 9.08 -2.46 4.24
N PRO A 51 7.97 -1.80 4.66
CA PRO A 51 6.65 -2.39 4.51
C PRO A 51 6.20 -2.55 3.06
N VAL A 52 6.44 -1.56 2.20
CA VAL A 52 6.00 -1.64 0.81
C VAL A 52 6.74 -2.74 0.05
N LYS A 53 8.02 -2.92 0.31
CA LYS A 53 8.79 -4.01 -0.32
C LYS A 53 8.30 -5.38 0.17
N ALA A 54 8.02 -5.53 1.46
CA ALA A 54 7.43 -6.75 1.99
C ALA A 54 6.05 -7.03 1.38
N ALA A 55 5.20 -6.01 1.25
CA ALA A 55 3.89 -6.14 0.61
C ALA A 55 4.02 -6.61 -0.84
N MET A 56 4.89 -6.00 -1.62
CA MET A 56 5.11 -6.37 -3.02
C MET A 56 5.69 -7.79 -3.15
N ALA A 57 6.55 -8.20 -2.23
CA ALA A 57 7.07 -9.57 -2.18
C ALA A 57 5.96 -10.58 -1.87
N MET A 58 5.07 -10.27 -0.92
CA MET A 58 3.90 -11.11 -0.62
C MET A 58 2.99 -11.26 -1.84
N MET A 59 2.85 -10.21 -2.65
CA MET A 59 2.07 -10.21 -3.89
C MET A 59 2.79 -10.91 -5.05
N GLY A 60 4.00 -11.40 -4.84
CA GLY A 60 4.80 -12.07 -5.87
C GLY A 60 5.36 -11.16 -6.96
N LYS A 61 5.46 -9.86 -6.70
CA LYS A 61 5.89 -8.87 -7.69
C LYS A 61 7.39 -8.61 -7.67
N ILE A 62 8.03 -8.82 -6.52
CA ILE A 62 9.48 -8.64 -6.35
C ILE A 62 10.02 -9.71 -5.40
N ALA A 63 11.35 -9.89 -5.39
CA ALA A 63 12.02 -10.71 -4.40
C ALA A 63 11.94 -10.04 -3.01
N ASP A 64 11.91 -10.86 -1.96
CA ASP A 64 11.86 -10.37 -0.57
C ASP A 64 13.27 -10.02 -0.10
N GLU A 65 13.82 -8.96 -0.67
CA GLU A 65 15.17 -8.47 -0.38
C GLU A 65 15.11 -7.04 0.11
N ILE A 66 16.01 -6.72 1.06
CA ILE A 66 16.19 -5.34 1.52
C ILE A 66 17.66 -5.07 1.79
N ARG A 67 18.15 -3.92 1.34
CA ARG A 67 19.57 -3.54 1.51
C ARG A 67 19.85 -3.01 2.90
N ALA A 68 20.99 -3.41 3.46
CA ALA A 68 21.53 -2.75 4.65
C ALA A 68 21.75 -1.25 4.38
N PRO A 69 21.58 -0.36 5.37
CA PRO A 69 21.36 -0.64 6.79
C PRO A 69 19.91 -0.99 7.17
N LEU A 70 19.00 -1.04 6.22
CA LEU A 70 17.64 -1.51 6.49
C LEU A 70 17.64 -3.01 6.78
N TYR A 71 16.54 -3.51 7.31
CA TYR A 71 16.39 -4.89 7.75
C TYR A 71 15.01 -5.41 7.36
N PRO A 72 14.81 -6.73 7.29
CA PRO A 72 13.50 -7.29 7.00
C PRO A 72 12.47 -6.91 8.06
N MET A 73 11.23 -6.71 7.64
CA MET A 73 10.12 -6.36 8.54
C MET A 73 9.91 -7.46 9.57
N THR A 74 9.55 -7.07 10.80
CA THR A 74 9.25 -8.02 11.88
C THR A 74 8.05 -8.91 11.53
N GLY A 75 7.99 -10.13 12.11
CA GLY A 75 6.90 -11.07 11.84
C GLY A 75 5.53 -10.50 12.19
N ALA A 76 5.39 -9.84 13.35
CA ALA A 76 4.13 -9.26 13.79
C ALA A 76 3.62 -8.18 12.83
N ASN A 77 4.50 -7.29 12.39
CA ASN A 77 4.15 -6.23 11.44
C ASN A 77 3.90 -6.80 10.04
N ARG A 78 4.64 -7.83 9.65
CA ARG A 78 4.43 -8.57 8.41
C ARG A 78 3.02 -9.15 8.35
N ASP A 79 2.55 -9.74 9.45
CA ASP A 79 1.19 -10.28 9.55
C ASP A 79 0.12 -9.20 9.44
N LYS A 80 0.35 -8.03 10.03
CA LYS A 80 -0.56 -6.87 9.91
C LYS A 80 -0.67 -6.39 8.48
N VAL A 81 0.44 -6.26 7.78
CA VAL A 81 0.44 -5.87 6.36
C VAL A 81 -0.24 -6.93 5.50
N ARG A 82 0.02 -8.21 5.74
CA ARG A 82 -0.65 -9.31 5.04
C ARG A 82 -2.17 -9.23 5.19
N LYS A 83 -2.66 -9.00 6.40
CA LYS A 83 -4.09 -8.88 6.67
C LYS A 83 -4.70 -7.73 5.86
N ILE A 84 -4.05 -6.58 5.81
CA ILE A 84 -4.52 -5.44 5.03
C ILE A 84 -4.63 -5.80 3.55
N LEU A 85 -3.62 -6.48 3.00
CA LEU A 85 -3.61 -6.91 1.60
C LEU A 85 -4.75 -7.90 1.31
N VAL A 86 -4.99 -8.84 2.21
CA VAL A 86 -6.09 -9.82 2.09
C VAL A 86 -7.45 -9.12 2.15
N ASP A 87 -7.64 -8.21 3.10
CA ASP A 87 -8.89 -7.47 3.27
C ASP A 87 -9.21 -6.61 2.04
N LEU A 88 -8.20 -6.09 1.36
CA LEU A 88 -8.34 -5.31 0.12
C LEU A 88 -8.34 -6.16 -1.14
N LYS A 89 -8.30 -7.49 -1.01
CA LYS A 89 -8.26 -8.45 -2.13
C LYS A 89 -7.06 -8.23 -3.07
N LEU A 90 -5.95 -7.77 -2.51
CA LEU A 90 -4.68 -7.63 -3.23
C LEU A 90 -3.81 -8.89 -3.10
N LEU A 91 -4.17 -9.76 -2.19
CA LEU A 91 -3.47 -11.01 -1.92
C LEU A 91 -4.48 -12.13 -1.68
#